data_0a16588275709b6a3afd19266804515c
#
_entry.id   0a16588275709b6a3afd19266804515c
#
_cell.length_a   1.000
_cell.length_b   1.000
_cell.length_c   1.000
_cell.angle_alpha   90.00
_cell.angle_beta   90.00
_cell.angle_gamma   90.00
#
_symmetry.space_group_name_H-M   'P 1'
#
loop_
_entity.id
_entity.type
_entity.pdbx_description
1 polymer ?
#
loop_
_entity_poly.entity_id
_entity_poly.type
_entity_poly.pdbx_seq_one_letter_code
_entity_poly.pdbx_strand_id
1 'polypeptide(L)'
;VVGGAFWVTDTGNRRVLGWQGGIPEPDQPADVVLGQPDAESRSENRGGPAGPDTFRWPHDVTGREDLLLVADAGDHRVLGWTPQPDADRGADLLLGQPDFGGAEEWPYGPHTNDRFRFPYAVCLDRAQDGSERLAVADTANNRILLWDGMPSLGAGGADYVLAQPDFASNGENRWTAVQRDTLCWPYGLSLRGDTLAVADSGNNRVMLWRRT
;
A
#
# COMPACT_ATOMS: atom_id res chain seq x y z
N VAL A 1 -14.43 4.70 -1.45
CA VAL A 1 -14.61 6.16 -1.26
C VAL A 1 -13.78 6.58 -0.07
N VAL A 2 -12.94 7.59 -0.25
CA VAL A 2 -12.02 8.11 0.76
C VAL A 2 -12.29 9.60 0.90
N GLY A 3 -12.69 10.09 2.08
CA GLY A 3 -12.94 11.50 2.34
C GLY A 3 -13.98 12.17 1.42
N GLY A 4 -14.95 11.38 0.92
CA GLY A 4 -15.95 11.86 -0.04
C GLY A 4 -15.56 11.69 -1.51
N ALA A 5 -14.26 11.57 -1.84
CA ALA A 5 -13.79 11.30 -3.19
C ALA A 5 -13.78 9.78 -3.47
N PHE A 6 -13.97 9.41 -4.73
CA PHE A 6 -13.82 8.04 -5.21
C PHE A 6 -12.48 7.89 -5.95
N TRP A 7 -11.68 6.92 -5.53
CA TRP A 7 -10.35 6.68 -6.08
C TRP A 7 -10.23 5.27 -6.63
N VAL A 8 -9.54 5.13 -7.76
CA VAL A 8 -9.29 3.84 -8.44
C VAL A 8 -7.84 3.74 -8.87
N THR A 9 -7.19 2.64 -8.53
CA THR A 9 -5.89 2.30 -9.11
C THR A 9 -6.09 1.68 -10.49
N ASP A 10 -5.63 2.39 -11.51
CA ASP A 10 -5.59 1.93 -12.90
C ASP A 10 -4.18 1.37 -13.19
N THR A 11 -3.90 0.22 -12.59
CA THR A 11 -2.57 -0.41 -12.53
C THR A 11 -1.95 -0.59 -13.90
N GLY A 12 -2.74 -1.07 -14.88
CA GLY A 12 -2.29 -1.32 -16.25
C GLY A 12 -1.84 -0.05 -16.98
N ASN A 13 -2.38 1.11 -16.59
CA ASN A 13 -2.02 2.42 -17.12
C ASN A 13 -1.13 3.25 -16.20
N ARG A 14 -0.63 2.67 -15.10
CA ARG A 14 0.34 3.27 -14.15
C ARG A 14 -0.13 4.60 -13.59
N ARG A 15 -1.40 4.65 -13.18
CA ARG A 15 -2.03 5.88 -12.66
C ARG A 15 -3.08 5.57 -11.60
N VAL A 16 -3.47 6.60 -10.88
CA VAL A 16 -4.61 6.57 -9.97
C VAL A 16 -5.59 7.65 -10.43
N LEU A 17 -6.85 7.28 -10.53
CA LEU A 17 -7.93 8.15 -10.97
C LEU A 17 -8.78 8.56 -9.77
N GLY A 18 -9.15 9.84 -9.70
CA GLY A 18 -9.95 10.41 -8.63
C GLY A 18 -11.17 11.17 -9.13
N TRP A 19 -12.32 10.97 -8.45
CA TRP A 19 -13.56 11.73 -8.65
C TRP A 19 -13.94 12.39 -7.34
N GLN A 20 -13.86 13.71 -7.32
CA GLN A 20 -14.08 14.53 -6.12
C GLN A 20 -15.53 14.51 -5.62
N GLY A 21 -16.48 14.29 -6.51
CA GLY A 21 -17.91 14.18 -6.21
C GLY A 21 -18.38 12.82 -5.65
N GLY A 22 -17.47 11.88 -5.42
CA GLY A 22 -17.79 10.50 -5.01
C GLY A 22 -17.86 9.53 -6.20
N ILE A 23 -18.70 8.52 -6.11
CA ILE A 23 -18.84 7.50 -7.17
C ILE A 23 -19.32 8.18 -8.47
N PRO A 24 -18.57 8.05 -9.59
CA PRO A 24 -18.91 8.73 -10.83
C PRO A 24 -20.15 8.14 -11.52
N GLU A 25 -20.79 8.97 -12.32
CA GLU A 25 -21.75 8.49 -13.30
C GLU A 25 -21.05 7.70 -14.43
N PRO A 26 -21.78 6.83 -15.16
CA PRO A 26 -21.21 6.15 -16.33
C PRO A 26 -20.55 7.15 -17.30
N ASP A 27 -19.36 6.82 -17.77
CA ASP A 27 -18.56 7.61 -18.73
C ASP A 27 -18.10 8.99 -18.19
N GLN A 28 -18.27 9.28 -16.91
CA GLN A 28 -17.75 10.50 -16.30
C GLN A 28 -16.21 10.44 -16.24
N PRO A 29 -15.48 11.38 -16.86
CA PRO A 29 -14.04 11.44 -16.77
C PRO A 29 -13.60 11.72 -15.33
N ALA A 30 -12.40 11.25 -14.96
CA ALA A 30 -11.82 11.54 -13.66
C ALA A 30 -11.46 13.03 -13.55
N ASP A 31 -11.68 13.60 -12.38
CA ASP A 31 -11.30 14.98 -12.05
C ASP A 31 -9.80 15.09 -11.81
N VAL A 32 -9.18 14.00 -11.30
CA VAL A 32 -7.76 13.93 -10.96
C VAL A 32 -7.13 12.70 -11.58
N VAL A 33 -5.96 12.87 -12.20
CA VAL A 33 -5.09 11.82 -12.69
C VAL A 33 -3.75 11.95 -11.96
N LEU A 34 -3.38 10.98 -11.12
CA LEU A 34 -2.07 10.94 -10.45
C LEU A 34 -1.15 9.95 -11.16
N GLY A 35 0.13 10.27 -11.23
CA GLY A 35 1.17 9.38 -11.74
C GLY A 35 1.39 9.46 -13.24
N GLN A 36 0.55 10.19 -13.97
CA GLN A 36 0.72 10.47 -15.40
C GLN A 36 0.46 11.95 -15.68
N PRO A 37 1.13 12.54 -16.70
CA PRO A 37 0.95 13.96 -17.02
C PRO A 37 -0.44 14.29 -17.61
N ASP A 38 -1.14 13.28 -18.11
CA ASP A 38 -2.47 13.40 -18.74
C ASP A 38 -3.24 12.07 -18.67
N ALA A 39 -4.46 12.07 -19.20
CA ALA A 39 -5.35 10.90 -19.21
C ALA A 39 -4.96 9.83 -20.26
N GLU A 40 -4.16 10.16 -21.25
CA GLU A 40 -3.74 9.29 -22.36
C GLU A 40 -2.41 8.59 -22.08
N SER A 41 -1.54 9.19 -21.29
CA SER A 41 -0.21 8.68 -20.94
C SER A 41 -0.29 7.46 -20.02
N ARG A 42 0.67 6.51 -20.20
CA ARG A 42 0.69 5.22 -19.47
C ARG A 42 2.10 4.62 -19.29
N SER A 43 3.13 5.42 -19.42
CA SER A 43 4.50 4.93 -19.25
C SER A 43 4.81 4.68 -17.77
N GLU A 44 5.55 3.61 -17.48
CA GLU A 44 6.10 3.40 -16.14
C GLU A 44 6.92 4.62 -15.72
N ASN A 45 6.66 5.15 -14.53
CA ASN A 45 7.34 6.32 -14.00
C ASN A 45 7.40 7.49 -15.01
N ARG A 46 6.30 7.71 -15.78
CA ARG A 46 6.26 8.76 -16.84
C ARG A 46 7.36 8.63 -17.89
N GLY A 47 7.96 7.43 -18.03
CA GLY A 47 9.09 7.17 -18.93
C GLY A 47 10.45 7.58 -18.37
N GLY A 48 10.54 7.94 -17.11
CA GLY A 48 11.75 8.35 -16.39
C GLY A 48 12.05 7.49 -15.16
N PRO A 49 12.89 7.98 -14.25
CA PRO A 49 13.10 7.35 -12.94
C PRO A 49 11.86 7.48 -12.04
N ALA A 50 11.83 6.69 -10.96
CA ALA A 50 10.86 6.87 -9.90
C ALA A 50 10.93 8.28 -9.30
N GLY A 51 9.80 8.83 -8.89
CA GLY A 51 9.68 10.16 -8.31
C GLY A 51 8.43 10.27 -7.42
N PRO A 52 8.23 11.40 -6.74
CA PRO A 52 7.08 11.58 -5.85
C PRO A 52 5.73 11.63 -6.58
N ASP A 53 5.73 11.88 -7.89
CA ASP A 53 4.58 12.05 -8.76
C ASP A 53 4.44 10.96 -9.82
N THR A 54 5.10 9.81 -9.62
CA THR A 54 5.14 8.71 -10.60
C THR A 54 4.69 7.40 -9.99
N PHE A 55 4.23 6.45 -10.85
CA PHE A 55 3.92 5.08 -10.46
C PHE A 55 4.49 4.09 -11.47
N ARG A 56 4.80 2.90 -10.94
CA ARG A 56 5.09 1.75 -11.78
C ARG A 56 3.94 0.76 -11.82
N TRP A 57 3.46 0.28 -10.67
CA TRP A 57 2.28 -0.60 -10.57
C TRP A 57 1.47 -0.24 -9.33
N PRO A 58 0.63 0.82 -9.37
CA PRO A 58 -0.25 1.13 -8.26
C PRO A 58 -1.35 0.06 -8.15
N HIS A 59 -1.40 -0.65 -7.02
CA HIS A 59 -2.30 -1.79 -6.83
C HIS A 59 -3.46 -1.52 -5.89
N ASP A 60 -3.25 -0.72 -4.86
CA ASP A 60 -4.29 -0.47 -3.87
C ASP A 60 -4.28 0.98 -3.42
N VAL A 61 -5.44 1.46 -3.00
CA VAL A 61 -5.66 2.82 -2.52
C VAL A 61 -6.55 2.83 -1.29
N THR A 62 -6.10 3.52 -0.25
CA THR A 62 -6.83 3.73 0.99
C THR A 62 -6.60 5.13 1.52
N GLY A 63 -7.25 5.49 2.60
CA GLY A 63 -7.02 6.75 3.27
C GLY A 63 -8.19 7.21 4.14
N ARG A 64 -8.19 8.48 4.49
CA ARG A 64 -9.22 9.17 5.24
C ARG A 64 -9.42 10.60 4.66
N GLU A 65 -10.28 11.41 5.31
CA GLU A 65 -10.69 12.72 4.79
C GLU A 65 -9.53 13.62 4.28
N ASP A 66 -8.41 13.64 5.00
CA ASP A 66 -7.24 14.47 4.72
C ASP A 66 -6.01 13.68 4.26
N LEU A 67 -6.14 12.40 3.95
CA LEU A 67 -5.03 11.52 3.60
C LEU A 67 -5.42 10.52 2.51
N LEU A 68 -4.60 10.41 1.49
CA LEU A 68 -4.65 9.34 0.48
C LEU A 68 -3.35 8.55 0.57
N LEU A 69 -3.44 7.21 0.54
CA LEU A 69 -2.30 6.30 0.46
C LEU A 69 -2.47 5.39 -0.75
N VAL A 70 -1.38 5.16 -1.47
CA VAL A 70 -1.34 4.28 -2.66
C VAL A 70 -0.19 3.30 -2.53
N ALA A 71 -0.50 2.01 -2.65
CA ALA A 71 0.51 0.95 -2.74
C ALA A 71 1.06 0.89 -4.18
N ASP A 72 2.26 1.40 -4.40
CA ASP A 72 2.99 1.35 -5.68
C ASP A 72 3.91 0.14 -5.69
N ALA A 73 3.31 -1.03 -5.97
CA ALA A 73 3.97 -2.31 -5.83
C ALA A 73 5.22 -2.44 -6.72
N GLY A 74 5.21 -1.88 -7.92
CA GLY A 74 6.33 -1.97 -8.86
C GLY A 74 7.58 -1.23 -8.42
N ASP A 75 7.43 -0.16 -7.65
CA ASP A 75 8.53 0.60 -7.06
C ASP A 75 8.73 0.29 -5.56
N HIS A 76 8.11 -0.80 -5.09
CA HIS A 76 8.31 -1.34 -3.73
C HIS A 76 8.06 -0.35 -2.61
N ARG A 77 7.00 0.48 -2.74
CA ARG A 77 6.73 1.61 -1.85
C ARG A 77 5.24 1.86 -1.64
N VAL A 78 4.92 2.65 -0.62
CA VAL A 78 3.62 3.29 -0.44
C VAL A 78 3.84 4.79 -0.52
N LEU A 79 3.08 5.47 -1.37
CA LEU A 79 3.05 6.93 -1.47
C LEU A 79 1.82 7.48 -0.77
N GLY A 80 1.95 8.67 -0.19
CA GLY A 80 0.83 9.33 0.49
C GLY A 80 0.76 10.83 0.25
N TRP A 81 -0.46 11.36 0.27
CA TRP A 81 -0.76 12.78 0.09
C TRP A 81 -1.57 13.30 1.26
N THR A 82 -1.14 14.42 1.84
CA THR A 82 -1.87 15.14 2.88
C THR A 82 -1.78 16.65 2.64
N PRO A 83 -2.92 17.35 2.38
CA PRO A 83 -4.27 16.80 2.17
C PRO A 83 -4.37 15.91 0.94
N GLN A 84 -5.52 15.24 0.76
CA GLN A 84 -5.80 14.52 -0.48
C GLN A 84 -5.60 15.44 -1.69
N PRO A 85 -5.02 14.94 -2.80
CA PRO A 85 -4.75 15.77 -3.96
C PRO A 85 -6.04 16.10 -4.73
N ASP A 86 -6.17 17.34 -5.15
CA ASP A 86 -7.20 17.86 -6.05
C ASP A 86 -6.71 18.04 -7.49
N ALA A 87 -5.42 17.83 -7.71
CA ALA A 87 -4.75 17.84 -9.00
C ALA A 87 -3.51 16.94 -8.93
N ASP A 88 -2.88 16.69 -10.09
CA ASP A 88 -1.60 15.97 -10.13
C ASP A 88 -0.51 16.75 -9.37
N ARG A 89 0.07 16.11 -8.39
CA ARG A 89 1.19 16.63 -7.58
C ARG A 89 2.00 15.51 -6.96
N GLY A 90 3.20 15.82 -6.55
CA GLY A 90 4.05 14.89 -5.81
C GLY A 90 3.47 14.48 -4.46
N ALA A 91 3.76 13.25 -4.04
CA ALA A 91 3.41 12.74 -2.73
C ALA A 91 4.20 13.44 -1.62
N ASP A 92 3.59 13.54 -0.44
CA ASP A 92 4.19 14.11 0.77
C ASP A 92 4.80 13.04 1.67
N LEU A 93 4.29 11.80 1.56
CA LEU A 93 4.65 10.65 2.40
C LEU A 93 5.25 9.52 1.56
N LEU A 94 6.25 8.86 2.11
CA LEU A 94 6.90 7.70 1.51
C LEU A 94 7.16 6.62 2.56
N LEU A 95 6.80 5.39 2.26
CA LEU A 95 7.17 4.20 3.03
C LEU A 95 7.78 3.15 2.08
N GLY A 96 8.74 2.37 2.58
CA GLY A 96 9.31 1.24 1.86
C GLY A 96 10.59 1.53 1.10
N GLN A 97 10.90 2.80 0.84
CA GLN A 97 12.13 3.24 0.16
C GLN A 97 12.81 4.37 0.94
N PRO A 98 14.12 4.59 0.77
CA PRO A 98 14.86 5.63 1.51
C PRO A 98 14.50 7.05 1.06
N ASP A 99 14.13 7.23 -0.20
CA ASP A 99 13.73 8.49 -0.82
C ASP A 99 12.76 8.23 -1.99
N PHE A 100 12.16 9.29 -2.53
CA PHE A 100 11.18 9.21 -3.61
C PHE A 100 11.75 8.70 -4.95
N GLY A 101 13.06 8.79 -5.17
CA GLY A 101 13.74 8.24 -6.34
C GLY A 101 14.07 6.76 -6.20
N GLY A 102 13.90 6.19 -5.00
CA GLY A 102 14.14 4.79 -4.71
C GLY A 102 13.06 3.89 -5.32
N ALA A 103 13.50 2.81 -5.96
CA ALA A 103 12.66 1.74 -6.51
C ALA A 103 13.40 0.39 -6.38
N GLU A 104 14.24 0.26 -5.37
CA GLU A 104 15.07 -0.92 -5.21
C GLU A 104 14.27 -2.09 -4.65
N GLU A 105 14.33 -3.21 -5.37
CA GLU A 105 13.92 -4.49 -4.87
C GLU A 105 15.07 -5.09 -4.03
N TRP A 106 14.78 -5.52 -2.81
CA TRP A 106 15.74 -6.13 -1.88
C TRP A 106 15.54 -7.65 -1.77
N PRO A 107 15.87 -8.43 -2.82
CA PRO A 107 15.61 -9.87 -2.77
C PRO A 107 16.67 -10.67 -1.98
N TYR A 108 17.88 -10.11 -1.79
CA TYR A 108 19.05 -10.83 -1.28
C TYR A 108 19.68 -10.22 -0.01
N GLY A 109 19.19 -9.07 0.44
CA GLY A 109 19.64 -8.47 1.68
C GLY A 109 18.78 -8.90 2.89
N PRO A 110 19.22 -8.66 4.11
CA PRO A 110 18.35 -8.83 5.26
C PRO A 110 17.16 -7.88 5.13
N HIS A 111 15.95 -8.44 5.23
CA HIS A 111 14.74 -7.63 5.25
C HIS A 111 14.69 -6.83 6.55
N THR A 112 14.07 -5.67 6.47
CA THR A 112 13.95 -4.75 7.60
C THR A 112 12.48 -4.41 7.82
N ASN A 113 12.17 -3.66 8.86
CA ASN A 113 10.81 -3.22 9.16
C ASN A 113 10.39 -1.97 8.35
N ASP A 114 11.27 -1.39 7.56
CA ASP A 114 11.07 -0.16 6.78
C ASP A 114 11.24 -0.33 5.27
N ARG A 115 11.32 -1.58 4.77
CA ARG A 115 11.44 -1.90 3.34
C ARG A 115 10.37 -2.88 2.92
N PHE A 116 9.90 -2.71 1.67
CA PHE A 116 8.90 -3.58 1.06
C PHE A 116 9.45 -4.30 -0.15
N ARG A 117 8.76 -5.38 -0.48
CA ARG A 117 8.95 -6.09 -1.73
C ARG A 117 7.59 -6.40 -2.35
N PHE A 118 7.22 -5.67 -3.41
CA PHE A 118 5.90 -5.73 -4.05
C PHE A 118 4.74 -5.61 -3.05
N PRO A 119 4.52 -4.44 -2.41
CA PRO A 119 3.36 -4.22 -1.55
C PRO A 119 2.10 -4.11 -2.40
N TYR A 120 1.23 -5.14 -2.35
CA TYR A 120 0.01 -5.17 -3.16
C TYR A 120 -1.20 -4.57 -2.46
N ALA A 121 -1.20 -4.47 -1.16
CA ALA A 121 -2.31 -3.87 -0.43
C ALA A 121 -1.84 -2.99 0.72
N VAL A 122 -2.62 -1.94 0.96
CA VAL A 122 -2.46 -1.01 2.09
C VAL A 122 -3.83 -0.74 2.70
N CYS A 123 -3.97 -0.81 4.00
CA CYS A 123 -5.20 -0.41 4.66
C CYS A 123 -4.93 0.42 5.91
N LEU A 124 -5.77 1.42 6.10
CA LEU A 124 -5.79 2.33 7.22
C LEU A 124 -7.13 2.23 7.92
N ASP A 125 -7.12 2.12 9.23
CA ASP A 125 -8.35 2.19 10.04
C ASP A 125 -8.07 2.92 11.36
N ARG A 126 -9.14 3.39 11.96
CA ARG A 126 -9.11 3.98 13.29
C ARG A 126 -9.65 2.97 14.30
N ALA A 127 -8.85 2.62 15.28
CA ALA A 127 -9.25 1.76 16.37
C ALA A 127 -10.35 2.41 17.24
N GLN A 128 -10.99 1.61 18.09
CA GLN A 128 -12.08 2.10 18.97
C GLN A 128 -11.60 3.17 19.97
N ASP A 129 -10.33 3.14 20.35
CA ASP A 129 -9.69 4.13 21.21
C ASP A 129 -9.32 5.44 20.49
N GLY A 130 -9.61 5.53 19.18
CA GLY A 130 -9.31 6.68 18.34
C GLY A 130 -7.91 6.68 17.74
N SER A 131 -7.05 5.72 18.08
CA SER A 131 -5.74 5.56 17.46
C SER A 131 -5.87 5.09 16.02
N GLU A 132 -4.95 5.55 15.17
CA GLU A 132 -4.87 5.06 13.78
C GLU A 132 -3.99 3.82 13.72
N ARG A 133 -4.27 2.96 12.75
CA ARG A 133 -3.47 1.78 12.44
C ARG A 133 -3.30 1.66 10.96
N LEU A 134 -2.07 1.42 10.54
CA LEU A 134 -1.72 1.16 9.16
C LEU A 134 -1.28 -0.30 9.02
N ALA A 135 -1.71 -0.97 7.95
CA ALA A 135 -1.22 -2.28 7.57
C ALA A 135 -0.81 -2.28 6.10
N VAL A 136 0.30 -2.92 5.80
CA VAL A 136 0.79 -3.13 4.43
C VAL A 136 1.03 -4.61 4.20
N ALA A 137 0.46 -5.15 3.12
CA ALA A 137 0.79 -6.47 2.64
C ALA A 137 2.13 -6.40 1.87
N ASP A 138 3.20 -6.78 2.52
CA ASP A 138 4.53 -6.92 1.92
C ASP A 138 4.61 -8.30 1.23
N THR A 139 3.93 -8.36 0.07
CA THR A 139 3.46 -9.59 -0.56
C THR A 139 4.57 -10.55 -0.91
N ALA A 140 5.62 -10.08 -1.59
CA ALA A 140 6.72 -10.96 -2.00
C ALA A 140 7.67 -11.34 -0.83
N ASN A 141 7.46 -10.74 0.34
CA ASN A 141 8.09 -11.15 1.60
C ASN A 141 7.15 -11.99 2.48
N ASN A 142 5.96 -12.35 1.97
CA ASN A 142 5.01 -13.24 2.66
C ASN A 142 4.68 -12.79 4.08
N ARG A 143 4.49 -11.49 4.31
CA ARG A 143 4.27 -10.90 5.62
C ARG A 143 3.33 -9.70 5.56
N ILE A 144 2.79 -9.35 6.71
CA ILE A 144 2.08 -8.08 6.90
C ILE A 144 2.89 -7.23 7.86
N LEU A 145 3.13 -5.99 7.49
CA LEU A 145 3.72 -4.99 8.35
C LEU A 145 2.62 -4.10 8.92
N LEU A 146 2.71 -3.81 10.22
CA LEU A 146 1.71 -3.05 10.98
C LEU A 146 2.37 -1.91 11.74
N TRP A 147 1.67 -0.77 11.77
CA TRP A 147 2.02 0.41 12.57
C TRP A 147 0.86 0.74 13.53
N ASP A 148 1.18 1.01 14.78
CA ASP A 148 0.28 1.61 15.77
C ASP A 148 0.35 3.15 15.64
N GLY A 149 -0.24 3.69 14.57
CA GLY A 149 -0.21 5.10 14.19
C GLY A 149 0.23 5.28 12.75
N MET A 150 0.03 6.50 12.22
CA MET A 150 0.63 6.88 10.95
C MET A 150 2.11 7.18 11.17
N PRO A 151 3.02 6.50 10.48
CA PRO A 151 4.43 6.89 10.52
C PRO A 151 4.58 8.32 10.02
N SER A 152 5.36 9.11 10.72
CA SER A 152 5.73 10.45 10.27
C SER A 152 6.56 10.35 8.99
N LEU A 153 6.46 11.37 8.13
CA LEU A 153 7.15 11.52 6.84
C LEU A 153 8.53 10.86 6.80
N GLY A 154 8.66 9.74 6.09
CA GLY A 154 9.93 9.09 5.80
C GLY A 154 10.68 8.48 6.99
N ALA A 155 10.08 8.46 8.17
CA ALA A 155 10.71 7.93 9.38
C ALA A 155 9.77 6.98 10.11
N GLY A 156 10.23 5.76 10.30
CA GLY A 156 9.58 4.78 11.16
C GLY A 156 9.25 3.48 10.43
N GLY A 157 10.02 2.44 10.71
CA GLY A 157 9.69 1.08 10.34
C GLY A 157 8.44 0.61 11.07
N ALA A 158 7.87 -0.49 10.61
CA ALA A 158 6.72 -1.11 11.23
C ALA A 158 6.99 -1.52 12.68
N ASP A 159 5.96 -1.41 13.52
CA ASP A 159 6.01 -1.83 14.92
C ASP A 159 5.89 -3.35 15.06
N TYR A 160 5.13 -3.98 14.14
CA TYR A 160 4.86 -5.42 14.19
C TYR A 160 4.97 -6.07 12.81
N VAL A 161 5.35 -7.34 12.82
CA VAL A 161 5.29 -8.23 11.65
C VAL A 161 4.36 -9.41 11.95
N LEU A 162 3.48 -9.74 11.00
CA LEU A 162 2.66 -10.95 11.05
C LEU A 162 3.12 -11.94 9.98
N ALA A 163 2.91 -13.21 10.25
CA ALA A 163 3.22 -14.36 9.41
C ALA A 163 4.71 -14.72 9.28
N GLN A 164 5.60 -13.90 9.81
CA GLN A 164 7.03 -14.21 9.93
C GLN A 164 7.44 -14.15 11.40
N PRO A 165 8.52 -14.87 11.80
CA PRO A 165 8.98 -14.85 13.17
C PRO A 165 9.66 -13.53 13.57
N ASP A 166 10.17 -12.80 12.59
CA ASP A 166 10.87 -11.52 12.75
C ASP A 166 10.85 -10.70 11.44
N PHE A 167 11.37 -9.49 11.46
CA PHE A 167 11.42 -8.60 10.31
C PHE A 167 12.44 -9.04 9.24
N ALA A 168 13.39 -9.89 9.56
CA ALA A 168 14.41 -10.35 8.62
C ALA A 168 13.96 -11.56 7.79
N SER A 169 12.89 -12.24 8.21
CA SER A 169 12.36 -13.44 7.57
C SER A 169 11.33 -13.11 6.48
N ASN A 170 11.28 -13.94 5.42
CA ASN A 170 10.40 -13.73 4.27
C ASN A 170 9.86 -15.01 3.63
N GLY A 171 10.01 -16.15 4.28
CA GLY A 171 9.68 -17.45 3.71
C GLY A 171 8.20 -17.65 3.43
N GLU A 172 7.84 -18.19 2.25
CA GLU A 172 6.50 -18.70 1.99
C GLU A 172 6.17 -19.75 3.05
N ASN A 173 5.09 -19.53 3.82
CA ASN A 173 4.75 -20.40 4.94
C ASN A 173 5.94 -20.67 5.88
N ARG A 174 6.86 -19.69 6.04
CA ARG A 174 8.10 -19.81 6.82
C ARG A 174 8.99 -20.97 6.37
N TRP A 175 8.95 -21.30 5.08
CA TRP A 175 9.63 -22.46 4.48
C TRP A 175 9.25 -23.80 5.13
N THR A 176 8.06 -23.92 5.73
CA THR A 176 7.60 -25.12 6.42
C THR A 176 6.27 -25.62 5.84
N ALA A 177 5.17 -25.42 6.55
CA ALA A 177 3.85 -25.86 6.16
C ALA A 177 2.84 -24.73 6.31
N VAL A 178 1.72 -24.84 5.61
CA VAL A 178 0.58 -23.95 5.78
C VAL A 178 0.02 -24.11 7.21
N GLN A 179 0.07 -23.05 7.99
CA GLN A 179 -0.37 -23.00 9.38
C GLN A 179 -1.28 -21.79 9.60
N ARG A 180 -1.86 -21.66 10.81
CA ARG A 180 -2.75 -20.53 11.17
C ARG A 180 -2.03 -19.19 11.34
N ASP A 181 -0.71 -19.17 11.34
CA ASP A 181 0.15 -18.01 11.56
C ASP A 181 1.18 -17.83 10.44
N THR A 182 0.95 -18.44 9.28
CA THR A 182 1.80 -18.31 8.08
C THR A 182 1.03 -17.76 6.90
N LEU A 183 1.72 -17.16 5.94
CA LEU A 183 1.17 -16.64 4.69
C LEU A 183 2.00 -17.08 3.48
N CYS A 184 1.34 -17.11 2.34
CA CYS A 184 1.95 -17.26 1.03
C CYS A 184 1.28 -16.26 0.07
N TRP A 185 2.04 -15.27 -0.41
CA TRP A 185 1.58 -14.25 -1.34
C TRP A 185 0.27 -13.57 -0.90
N PRO A 186 0.25 -12.80 0.20
CA PRO A 186 -0.93 -12.05 0.62
C PRO A 186 -1.19 -10.89 -0.33
N TYR A 187 -2.34 -10.87 -1.00
CA TYR A 187 -2.68 -9.84 -2.00
C TYR A 187 -3.67 -8.79 -1.51
N GLY A 188 -4.45 -9.05 -0.52
CA GLY A 188 -5.49 -8.12 -0.07
C GLY A 188 -5.59 -8.01 1.44
N LEU A 189 -5.92 -6.82 1.92
CA LEU A 189 -6.09 -6.50 3.32
C LEU A 189 -7.44 -5.81 3.58
N SER A 190 -7.99 -6.06 4.76
CA SER A 190 -9.06 -5.24 5.32
C SER A 190 -8.88 -5.16 6.83
N LEU A 191 -8.70 -3.95 7.33
CA LEU A 191 -8.55 -3.68 8.76
C LEU A 191 -9.82 -2.98 9.25
N ARG A 192 -10.42 -3.51 10.33
CA ARG A 192 -11.57 -2.88 10.96
C ARG A 192 -11.53 -3.08 12.47
N GLY A 193 -11.32 -2.00 13.21
CA GLY A 193 -11.09 -2.05 14.65
C GLY A 193 -9.91 -2.97 14.97
N ASP A 194 -10.13 -3.97 15.80
CA ASP A 194 -9.09 -4.92 16.21
C ASP A 194 -8.96 -6.15 15.29
N THR A 195 -9.69 -6.18 14.17
CA THR A 195 -9.71 -7.34 13.27
C THR A 195 -9.04 -6.99 11.95
N LEU A 196 -8.02 -7.76 11.59
CA LEU A 196 -7.37 -7.74 10.28
C LEU A 196 -7.77 -9.01 9.50
N ALA A 197 -8.35 -8.82 8.32
CA ALA A 197 -8.55 -9.87 7.33
C ALA A 197 -7.49 -9.79 6.25
N VAL A 198 -6.92 -10.92 5.88
CA VAL A 198 -5.86 -11.04 4.87
C VAL A 198 -6.24 -12.08 3.84
N ALA A 199 -6.22 -11.69 2.56
CA ALA A 199 -6.34 -12.63 1.45
C ALA A 199 -5.00 -13.36 1.25
N ASP A 200 -4.87 -14.54 1.83
CA ASP A 200 -3.69 -15.42 1.74
C ASP A 200 -3.75 -16.22 0.43
N SER A 201 -3.46 -15.51 -0.68
CA SER A 201 -3.79 -15.94 -2.04
C SER A 201 -3.05 -17.19 -2.47
N GLY A 202 -1.77 -17.34 -2.12
CA GLY A 202 -0.98 -18.54 -2.43
C GLY A 202 -1.46 -19.80 -1.69
N ASN A 203 -2.19 -19.63 -0.58
CA ASN A 203 -2.80 -20.71 0.18
C ASN A 203 -4.31 -20.86 -0.06
N ASN A 204 -4.91 -20.08 -0.97
CA ASN A 204 -6.35 -20.12 -1.32
C ASN A 204 -7.27 -19.97 -0.09
N ARG A 205 -6.96 -19.03 0.81
CA ARG A 205 -7.74 -18.83 2.04
C ARG A 205 -7.77 -17.36 2.46
N VAL A 206 -8.68 -17.03 3.38
CA VAL A 206 -8.68 -15.75 4.11
C VAL A 206 -8.29 -16.03 5.56
N MET A 207 -7.36 -15.25 6.07
CA MET A 207 -6.91 -15.29 7.46
C MET A 207 -7.50 -14.14 8.24
N LEU A 208 -7.92 -14.39 9.48
CA LEU A 208 -8.39 -13.36 10.39
C LEU A 208 -7.49 -13.33 11.63
N TRP A 209 -6.92 -12.16 11.90
CA TRP A 209 -6.18 -11.89 13.14
C TRP A 209 -6.97 -10.89 13.98
N ARG A 210 -6.93 -11.08 15.29
CA ARG A 210 -7.47 -10.13 16.26
C ARG A 210 -6.37 -9.72 17.22
N ARG A 211 -6.30 -8.43 17.49
CA ARG A 211 -5.50 -7.92 18.60
C ARG A 211 -6.16 -8.33 19.92
N THR A 212 -5.36 -8.87 20.83
CA THR A 212 -5.78 -9.28 22.17
C THR A 212 -5.17 -8.36 23.21
#